data_df3c800cbda59f526cfceb5d4e963e05
#
_entry.id   df3c800cbda59f526cfceb5d4e963e05
#
_cell.length_a   1.000
_cell.length_b   1.000
_cell.length_c   1.000
_cell.angle_alpha   90.00
_cell.angle_beta   90.00
_cell.angle_gamma   90.00
#
_symmetry.space_group_name_H-M   'P 1'
#
loop_
_entity.id
_entity.type
_entity.pdbx_description
1 polymer ?
#
loop_
_entity_poly.entity_id
_entity_poly.type
_entity_poly.pdbx_seq_one_letter_code
_entity_poly.pdbx_strand_id
1 'polypeptide(L)'
;MKAPSQPAPRRTVVAGAVLLSCLPALADCTFTNSALTPMPEFGFNNYSNVPAGLYPLGANTRPPTHEAAGLALAQNLQPLDASGNADTNNGKIVLLSLGMSNTTQEWATKGTNHFTALATSDPALNPRVRVVDGAIGGQDAPDWTNANATTWSTVIGTRLPAAGVTTNQVQVLWLKQALAGPRNYGNFPLHAQALQSQLAIILRIAKQKYPNLKLAYLSCRTRAYTSTPTDLNPEPFAFETGFADKWVIEDQINGVNNLNYDPAKGAVVAPWLSWGPYIWADGLDPRSDALTWLCSDTESDFTHPSPTGGVPKVARQLLSFFKTDVTATPWFLRKNLPGSLTVPSCAPTASVTNGAAPLTVAFTAHASFPAGAAGHDAQWIFEDGESSTNLNPVKTFPTPGLYHARLTVTTTNGETAQGSVAVNVTGTFAQWQAAKFTAAELANPAISGDNANPDGDHFPNLLEYAMGLEPKTANPAATFGTSLSNGVFSISFPHLKAAADVTLTLETSNDLSTWSPLAGQTASDLGPVEILLAQSAVRPNTARFFRLKASQ
;
A
#
# COMPACT_ATOMS: atom_id res chain seq x y z
N MET A 1 -9.46 -71.12 62.00
CA MET A 1 -8.43 -70.10 62.29
C MET A 1 -8.46 -69.08 61.17
N LYS A 2 -8.99 -67.87 61.46
CA LYS A 2 -9.05 -66.73 60.52
C LYS A 2 -7.84 -65.85 60.82
N ALA A 3 -7.08 -65.51 59.78
CA ALA A 3 -5.98 -64.56 59.86
C ALA A 3 -6.55 -63.11 59.90
N PRO A 4 -5.87 -62.17 60.62
CA PRO A 4 -6.35 -60.82 60.76
C PRO A 4 -6.03 -59.96 59.50
N SER A 5 -7.00 -59.10 59.13
CA SER A 5 -6.91 -58.12 58.06
C SER A 5 -6.02 -56.95 58.45
N GLN A 6 -5.11 -56.57 57.55
CA GLN A 6 -4.31 -55.34 57.68
C GLN A 6 -5.16 -54.09 57.31
N PRO A 7 -4.95 -52.90 57.96
CA PRO A 7 -5.61 -51.70 57.62
C PRO A 7 -4.95 -50.96 56.42
N ALA A 8 -5.80 -50.39 55.53
CA ALA A 8 -5.39 -49.63 54.37
C ALA A 8 -4.66 -48.31 54.73
N PRO A 9 -3.72 -47.83 53.93
CA PRO A 9 -3.01 -46.60 54.20
C PRO A 9 -3.88 -45.37 53.96
N ARG A 10 -3.91 -44.48 54.93
CA ARG A 10 -4.54 -43.16 54.87
C ARG A 10 -3.78 -42.29 53.85
N ARG A 11 -4.44 -41.84 52.78
CA ARG A 11 -3.93 -40.80 51.91
C ARG A 11 -4.13 -39.42 52.55
N THR A 12 -3.02 -38.76 52.89
CA THR A 12 -2.99 -37.35 53.30
C THR A 12 -3.06 -36.50 52.06
N VAL A 13 -4.15 -35.73 51.89
CA VAL A 13 -4.27 -34.72 50.83
C VAL A 13 -3.63 -33.43 51.42
N VAL A 14 -2.50 -33.06 50.89
CA VAL A 14 -1.91 -31.72 51.16
C VAL A 14 -2.53 -30.77 50.15
N ALA A 15 -3.40 -29.88 50.63
CA ALA A 15 -3.89 -28.74 49.87
C ALA A 15 -2.76 -27.69 49.75
N GLY A 16 -2.09 -27.72 48.59
CA GLY A 16 -1.16 -26.65 48.23
C GLY A 16 -1.97 -25.39 47.84
N ALA A 17 -1.90 -24.33 48.63
CA ALA A 17 -2.37 -23.02 48.24
C ALA A 17 -1.48 -22.47 47.12
N VAL A 18 -1.98 -22.43 45.92
CA VAL A 18 -1.34 -21.71 44.83
C VAL A 18 -1.62 -20.22 45.08
N LEU A 19 -0.63 -19.53 45.61
CA LEU A 19 -0.58 -18.06 45.55
C LEU A 19 -0.41 -17.67 44.08
N LEU A 20 -1.50 -17.29 43.41
CA LEU A 20 -1.43 -16.51 42.17
C LEU A 20 -0.91 -15.11 42.59
N SER A 21 0.41 -14.92 42.53
CA SER A 21 0.97 -13.60 42.45
C SER A 21 0.59 -13.03 41.09
N CYS A 22 -0.29 -12.02 41.07
CA CYS A 22 -0.41 -11.11 39.92
C CYS A 22 0.91 -10.38 39.78
N LEU A 23 1.88 -10.97 39.09
CA LEU A 23 3.01 -10.24 38.56
C LEU A 23 2.41 -9.31 37.47
N PRO A 24 2.81 -8.02 37.42
CA PRO A 24 2.49 -7.20 36.27
C PRO A 24 3.01 -7.98 35.05
N ALA A 25 2.15 -8.13 34.02
CA ALA A 25 2.57 -8.75 32.78
C ALA A 25 3.72 -7.90 32.22
N LEU A 26 4.94 -8.36 32.45
CA LEU A 26 6.11 -7.82 31.76
C LEU A 26 5.83 -8.02 30.27
N ALA A 27 6.10 -7.01 29.48
CA ALA A 27 6.02 -7.10 28.02
C ALA A 27 6.75 -8.37 27.59
N ASP A 28 6.01 -9.25 26.92
CA ASP A 28 6.44 -10.63 26.80
C ASP A 28 6.99 -10.88 25.39
N CYS A 29 8.31 -10.81 25.27
CA CYS A 29 9.02 -11.22 24.07
C CYS A 29 8.86 -12.71 23.71
N THR A 30 8.10 -13.47 24.49
CA THR A 30 7.76 -14.85 24.15
C THR A 30 6.62 -14.93 23.13
N PHE A 31 5.82 -13.87 22.94
CA PHE A 31 4.90 -13.76 21.82
C PHE A 31 5.65 -13.48 20.53
N THR A 32 6.12 -14.55 19.89
CA THR A 32 6.93 -14.45 18.69
C THR A 32 6.13 -14.03 17.46
N ASN A 33 4.82 -14.27 17.44
CA ASN A 33 3.90 -13.84 16.40
C ASN A 33 2.52 -13.48 16.99
N SER A 34 1.73 -12.72 16.24
CA SER A 34 0.35 -12.33 16.58
C SER A 34 -0.70 -13.08 15.77
N ALA A 35 -0.28 -14.01 14.92
CA ALA A 35 -1.11 -14.67 13.91
C ALA A 35 -1.80 -13.68 12.94
N LEU A 36 -1.20 -12.50 12.74
CA LEU A 36 -1.65 -11.51 11.77
C LEU A 36 -0.85 -11.67 10.48
N THR A 37 -1.53 -11.74 9.36
CA THR A 37 -0.90 -11.78 8.04
C THR A 37 -0.47 -10.37 7.63
N PRO A 38 0.77 -10.14 7.15
CA PRO A 38 1.18 -8.85 6.58
C PRO A 38 0.25 -8.41 5.46
N MET A 39 -0.11 -7.12 5.41
CA MET A 39 -1.09 -6.64 4.42
C MET A 39 -0.78 -7.04 2.97
N PRO A 40 0.49 -7.02 2.49
CA PRO A 40 0.81 -7.47 1.14
C PRO A 40 0.61 -8.98 0.89
N GLU A 41 0.42 -9.78 1.92
CA GLU A 41 0.34 -11.25 1.84
C GLU A 41 -1.08 -11.80 2.00
N PHE A 42 -2.07 -10.92 2.19
CA PHE A 42 -3.47 -11.32 2.24
C PHE A 42 -4.02 -11.82 0.89
N GLY A 43 -3.37 -11.46 -0.22
CA GLY A 43 -3.99 -11.65 -1.52
C GLY A 43 -5.32 -10.88 -1.59
N PHE A 44 -6.37 -11.55 -2.01
CA PHE A 44 -7.73 -10.99 -2.03
C PHE A 44 -8.52 -11.21 -0.71
N ASN A 45 -7.86 -11.73 0.34
CA ASN A 45 -8.52 -11.96 1.61
C ASN A 45 -8.71 -10.65 2.40
N ASN A 46 -9.61 -10.72 3.36
CA ASN A 46 -9.97 -9.59 4.21
C ASN A 46 -9.39 -9.73 5.62
N TYR A 47 -9.09 -8.59 6.22
CA TYR A 47 -8.91 -8.44 7.65
C TYR A 47 -10.18 -7.83 8.25
N SER A 48 -10.83 -8.53 9.16
CA SER A 48 -12.08 -8.05 9.81
C SER A 48 -13.13 -7.50 8.82
N ASN A 49 -13.34 -8.22 7.71
CA ASN A 49 -14.25 -7.86 6.61
C ASN A 49 -13.83 -6.62 5.80
N VAL A 50 -12.56 -6.21 5.86
CA VAL A 50 -12.01 -5.10 5.07
C VAL A 50 -10.94 -5.65 4.14
N PRO A 51 -10.98 -5.33 2.82
CA PRO A 51 -9.94 -5.75 1.89
C PRO A 51 -8.56 -5.31 2.35
N ALA A 52 -7.63 -6.27 2.47
CA ALA A 52 -6.22 -6.01 2.76
C ALA A 52 -5.45 -5.63 1.48
N GLY A 53 -4.14 -5.83 1.44
CA GLY A 53 -3.28 -5.31 0.37
C GLY A 53 -2.95 -3.83 0.57
N LEU A 54 -2.10 -3.28 -0.29
CA LEU A 54 -1.57 -1.92 -0.15
C LEU A 54 -2.40 -0.86 -0.90
N TYR A 55 -3.16 -1.27 -1.90
CA TYR A 55 -3.92 -0.40 -2.80
C TYR A 55 -5.36 -0.90 -2.93
N PRO A 56 -6.24 -0.17 -3.63
CA PRO A 56 -7.62 -0.57 -3.82
C PRO A 56 -7.77 -2.02 -4.28
N LEU A 57 -8.85 -2.66 -3.86
CA LEU A 57 -9.21 -4.05 -4.19
C LEU A 57 -8.19 -5.11 -3.73
N GLY A 58 -7.39 -4.82 -2.71
CA GLY A 58 -6.38 -5.75 -2.21
C GLY A 58 -5.11 -5.83 -3.06
N ALA A 59 -4.94 -4.97 -4.05
CA ALA A 59 -3.73 -4.94 -4.87
C ALA A 59 -2.50 -4.52 -4.06
N ASN A 60 -1.33 -5.04 -4.46
CA ASN A 60 -0.04 -4.65 -3.89
C ASN A 60 0.75 -3.72 -4.81
N THR A 61 0.21 -3.43 -5.99
CA THR A 61 0.79 -2.54 -6.99
C THR A 61 -0.03 -1.28 -7.13
N ARG A 62 0.64 -0.16 -7.37
CA ARG A 62 -0.07 1.10 -7.66
C ARG A 62 -0.94 0.94 -8.90
N PRO A 63 -2.15 1.52 -8.90
CA PRO A 63 -2.92 1.65 -10.14
C PRO A 63 -2.10 2.36 -11.22
N PRO A 64 -2.09 1.87 -12.47
CA PRO A 64 -1.19 2.37 -13.52
C PRO A 64 -1.33 3.86 -13.79
N THR A 65 -2.54 4.40 -13.79
CA THR A 65 -2.80 5.84 -13.98
C THR A 65 -2.25 6.67 -12.83
N HIS A 66 -2.37 6.17 -11.60
CA HIS A 66 -1.82 6.83 -10.42
C HIS A 66 -0.29 6.76 -10.40
N GLU A 67 0.30 5.62 -10.78
CA GLU A 67 1.75 5.47 -10.92
C GLU A 67 2.31 6.40 -12.01
N ALA A 68 1.68 6.44 -13.18
CA ALA A 68 2.10 7.32 -14.26
C ALA A 68 2.08 8.81 -13.85
N ALA A 69 1.07 9.24 -13.09
CA ALA A 69 1.00 10.59 -12.56
C ALA A 69 2.13 10.87 -11.56
N GLY A 70 2.40 9.96 -10.64
CA GLY A 70 3.51 10.06 -9.69
C GLY A 70 4.87 10.10 -10.38
N LEU A 71 5.07 9.23 -11.39
CA LEU A 71 6.29 9.21 -12.19
C LEU A 71 6.50 10.53 -12.95
N ALA A 72 5.45 11.09 -13.55
CA ALA A 72 5.53 12.39 -14.23
C ALA A 72 5.93 13.51 -13.26
N LEU A 73 5.37 13.53 -12.05
CA LEU A 73 5.76 14.48 -11.01
C LEU A 73 7.23 14.27 -10.58
N ALA A 74 7.65 13.03 -10.38
CA ALA A 74 9.01 12.67 -9.96
C ALA A 74 10.08 13.07 -10.99
N GLN A 75 9.80 12.85 -12.27
CA GLN A 75 10.68 13.23 -13.38
C GLN A 75 10.84 14.75 -13.52
N ASN A 76 9.84 15.51 -13.11
CA ASN A 76 9.82 16.97 -13.15
C ASN A 76 10.35 17.63 -11.87
N LEU A 77 10.79 16.87 -10.86
CA LEU A 77 11.47 17.43 -9.71
C LEU A 77 12.84 17.97 -10.12
N GLN A 78 13.12 19.19 -9.73
CA GLN A 78 14.39 19.84 -9.99
C GLN A 78 14.88 20.58 -8.75
N PRO A 79 16.20 20.77 -8.60
CA PRO A 79 16.75 21.51 -7.47
C PRO A 79 16.21 22.95 -7.46
N LEU A 80 15.80 23.43 -6.28
CA LEU A 80 15.26 24.77 -6.08
C LEU A 80 16.20 25.62 -5.22
N ASP A 81 16.26 26.92 -5.52
CA ASP A 81 16.87 27.91 -4.64
C ASP A 81 16.02 28.14 -3.37
N ALA A 82 16.48 28.98 -2.46
CA ALA A 82 15.77 29.29 -1.21
C ALA A 82 14.40 29.96 -1.42
N SER A 83 14.19 30.59 -2.56
CA SER A 83 12.94 31.24 -2.95
C SER A 83 11.97 30.28 -3.68
N GLY A 84 12.44 29.07 -4.04
CA GLY A 84 11.64 28.07 -4.75
C GLY A 84 11.74 28.14 -6.27
N ASN A 85 12.69 28.89 -6.81
CA ASN A 85 12.96 28.89 -8.25
C ASN A 85 13.94 27.78 -8.62
N ALA A 86 13.85 27.29 -9.86
CA ALA A 86 14.76 26.28 -10.36
C ALA A 86 16.22 26.77 -10.34
N ASP A 87 17.11 26.01 -9.70
CA ASP A 87 18.55 26.25 -9.65
C ASP A 87 19.31 24.92 -9.75
N THR A 88 19.72 24.58 -10.95
CA THR A 88 20.46 23.36 -11.24
C THR A 88 21.88 23.36 -10.65
N ASN A 89 22.43 24.55 -10.36
CA ASN A 89 23.82 24.68 -9.90
C ASN A 89 23.97 24.57 -8.38
N ASN A 90 23.07 25.23 -7.59
CA ASN A 90 23.19 25.30 -6.14
C ASN A 90 21.91 24.88 -5.42
N GLY A 91 20.80 24.74 -6.14
CA GLY A 91 19.51 24.37 -5.62
C GLY A 91 19.50 23.02 -4.89
N LYS A 92 18.43 22.79 -4.15
CA LYS A 92 18.21 21.58 -3.35
C LYS A 92 16.86 20.95 -3.68
N ILE A 93 16.82 19.60 -3.57
CA ILE A 93 15.59 18.81 -3.47
C ILE A 93 15.53 18.34 -2.02
N VAL A 94 14.59 18.84 -1.26
CA VAL A 94 14.46 18.48 0.15
C VAL A 94 13.51 17.30 0.29
N LEU A 95 14.02 16.20 0.85
CA LEU A 95 13.29 15.05 1.34
C LEU A 95 13.13 15.20 2.85
N LEU A 96 11.91 15.47 3.30
CA LEU A 96 11.57 15.75 4.70
C LEU A 96 10.87 14.54 5.33
N SER A 97 11.22 14.16 6.56
CA SER A 97 10.39 13.25 7.35
C SER A 97 9.36 14.04 8.16
N LEU A 98 8.16 13.48 8.37
CA LEU A 98 7.21 13.92 9.39
C LEU A 98 6.71 12.72 10.17
N GLY A 99 6.54 12.88 11.48
CA GLY A 99 6.08 11.80 12.34
C GLY A 99 6.45 12.00 13.80
N MET A 100 6.43 10.90 14.54
CA MET A 100 6.68 10.84 15.97
C MET A 100 8.08 10.30 16.32
N SER A 101 8.28 9.83 17.56
CA SER A 101 9.56 9.34 18.07
C SER A 101 10.21 8.24 17.24
N ASN A 102 9.45 7.22 16.83
CA ASN A 102 10.00 6.17 15.98
C ASN A 102 10.51 6.72 14.65
N THR A 103 9.76 7.66 14.06
CA THR A 103 10.10 8.27 12.77
C THR A 103 11.42 9.02 12.85
N THR A 104 11.60 9.91 13.84
CA THR A 104 12.86 10.65 14.00
C THR A 104 14.02 9.72 14.34
N GLN A 105 13.80 8.67 15.15
CA GLN A 105 14.83 7.70 15.52
C GLN A 105 15.34 6.90 14.30
N GLU A 106 14.44 6.39 13.49
CA GLU A 106 14.75 5.63 12.28
C GLU A 106 15.37 6.51 11.20
N TRP A 107 14.94 7.78 11.16
CA TRP A 107 15.38 8.72 10.14
C TRP A 107 16.74 9.34 10.42
N ALA A 108 17.01 9.80 11.64
CA ALA A 108 18.19 10.62 11.89
C ALA A 108 18.80 10.56 13.31
N THR A 109 18.03 10.21 14.35
CA THR A 109 18.48 10.56 15.72
C THR A 109 18.98 9.41 16.55
N LYS A 110 18.87 8.14 16.08
CA LYS A 110 19.24 6.99 16.88
C LYS A 110 20.23 6.06 16.19
N GLY A 111 21.31 5.71 16.92
CA GLY A 111 22.39 4.87 16.37
C GLY A 111 23.17 5.56 15.25
N THR A 112 23.98 4.79 14.55
CA THR A 112 24.83 5.29 13.45
C THR A 112 24.34 4.87 12.07
N ASN A 113 23.41 3.92 12.00
CA ASN A 113 22.87 3.33 10.78
C ASN A 113 21.41 3.71 10.54
N HIS A 114 21.04 4.94 10.92
CA HIS A 114 19.74 5.52 10.58
C HIS A 114 19.71 5.97 9.10
N PHE A 115 18.50 6.22 8.58
CA PHE A 115 18.32 6.49 7.14
C PHE A 115 19.18 7.64 6.63
N THR A 116 19.23 8.78 7.31
CA THR A 116 20.02 9.94 6.88
C THR A 116 21.51 9.59 6.74
N ALA A 117 22.07 8.81 7.69
CA ALA A 117 23.46 8.39 7.62
C ALA A 117 23.71 7.46 6.41
N LEU A 118 22.84 6.45 6.21
CA LEU A 118 22.95 5.54 5.09
C LEU A 118 22.78 6.27 3.75
N ALA A 119 21.79 7.12 3.62
CA ALA A 119 21.54 7.85 2.39
C ALA A 119 22.66 8.83 2.04
N THR A 120 23.16 9.60 3.02
CA THR A 120 24.21 10.59 2.76
C THR A 120 25.57 9.97 2.48
N SER A 121 25.82 8.74 2.94
CA SER A 121 27.03 7.98 2.61
C SER A 121 26.93 7.20 1.30
N ASP A 122 25.74 7.07 0.72
CA ASP A 122 25.52 6.33 -0.52
C ASP A 122 26.05 7.14 -1.73
N PRO A 123 27.02 6.63 -2.48
CA PRO A 123 27.58 7.34 -3.64
C PRO A 123 26.57 7.54 -4.78
N ALA A 124 25.48 6.75 -4.80
CA ALA A 124 24.40 6.89 -5.77
C ALA A 124 23.44 8.04 -5.45
N LEU A 125 23.48 8.60 -4.24
CA LEU A 125 22.61 9.72 -3.89
C LEU A 125 22.86 10.93 -4.80
N ASN A 126 21.78 11.52 -5.30
CA ASN A 126 21.82 12.79 -6.00
C ASN A 126 22.39 13.88 -5.06
N PRO A 127 23.52 14.54 -5.39
CA PRO A 127 24.15 15.51 -4.51
C PRO A 127 23.30 16.75 -4.24
N ARG A 128 22.21 16.93 -4.95
CA ARG A 128 21.22 18.00 -4.73
C ARG A 128 20.16 17.63 -3.70
N VAL A 129 20.01 16.36 -3.37
CA VAL A 129 19.08 15.91 -2.33
C VAL A 129 19.61 16.33 -0.95
N ARG A 130 18.69 16.83 -0.13
CA ARG A 130 18.89 17.09 1.30
C ARG A 130 17.87 16.30 2.08
N VAL A 131 18.36 15.35 2.86
CA VAL A 131 17.55 14.55 3.78
C VAL A 131 17.43 15.32 5.08
N VAL A 132 16.21 15.68 5.47
CA VAL A 132 15.94 16.50 6.66
C VAL A 132 14.99 15.78 7.59
N ASP A 133 15.32 15.77 8.88
CA ASP A 133 14.45 15.23 9.92
C ASP A 133 13.50 16.33 10.43
N GLY A 134 12.22 16.19 10.09
CA GLY A 134 11.15 17.02 10.62
C GLY A 134 10.27 16.30 11.63
N ALA A 135 10.50 15.01 11.89
CA ALA A 135 9.74 14.27 12.88
C ALA A 135 10.09 14.70 14.31
N ILE A 136 9.13 14.63 15.22
CA ILE A 136 9.29 15.12 16.60
C ILE A 136 8.81 14.06 17.59
N GLY A 137 9.68 13.65 18.51
CA GLY A 137 9.33 12.70 19.56
C GLY A 137 8.19 13.20 20.45
N GLY A 138 7.28 12.29 20.82
CA GLY A 138 6.13 12.61 21.65
C GLY A 138 4.98 13.32 20.93
N GLN A 139 5.09 13.54 19.62
CA GLN A 139 4.07 14.22 18.82
C GLN A 139 3.38 13.22 17.90
N ASP A 140 2.22 12.71 18.28
CA ASP A 140 1.42 11.79 17.51
C ASP A 140 0.55 12.50 16.44
N ALA A 141 -0.27 11.76 15.70
CA ALA A 141 -1.00 12.35 14.58
C ALA A 141 -1.90 13.55 14.98
N PRO A 142 -2.65 13.55 16.09
CA PRO A 142 -3.41 14.71 16.56
C PRO A 142 -2.62 16.01 16.66
N ASP A 143 -1.35 15.94 17.11
CA ASP A 143 -0.50 17.11 17.33
C ASP A 143 -0.12 17.84 16.04
N TRP A 144 -0.36 17.22 14.90
CA TRP A 144 -0.07 17.77 13.57
C TRP A 144 -1.32 18.24 12.81
N THR A 145 -2.52 18.04 13.38
CA THR A 145 -3.78 18.39 12.70
C THR A 145 -4.15 19.87 12.78
N ASN A 146 -3.46 20.64 13.58
CA ASN A 146 -3.61 22.09 13.64
C ASN A 146 -2.45 22.79 12.92
N ALA A 147 -2.75 23.58 11.88
CA ALA A 147 -1.75 24.29 11.11
C ALA A 147 -0.89 25.29 11.92
N ASN A 148 -1.36 25.69 13.11
CA ASN A 148 -0.66 26.59 14.03
C ASN A 148 0.04 25.83 15.17
N ALA A 149 0.07 24.50 15.15
CA ALA A 149 0.76 23.73 16.18
C ALA A 149 2.26 24.01 16.19
N THR A 150 2.86 23.87 17.38
CA THR A 150 4.30 24.06 17.59
C THR A 150 5.15 23.07 16.81
N THR A 151 4.61 21.90 16.48
CA THR A 151 5.24 20.90 15.62
C THR A 151 5.66 21.54 14.28
N TRP A 152 4.75 22.21 13.58
CA TRP A 152 5.04 22.87 12.31
C TRP A 152 6.04 24.03 12.47
N SER A 153 5.88 24.86 13.50
CA SER A 153 6.80 25.96 13.74
C SER A 153 8.21 25.48 14.10
N THR A 154 8.35 24.35 14.79
CA THR A 154 9.64 23.73 15.09
C THR A 154 10.33 23.25 13.81
N VAL A 155 9.60 22.57 12.90
CA VAL A 155 10.18 22.13 11.62
C VAL A 155 10.62 23.34 10.80
N ILE A 156 9.75 24.31 10.65
CA ILE A 156 9.99 25.49 9.78
C ILE A 156 11.05 26.41 10.37
N GLY A 157 10.99 26.69 11.67
CA GLY A 157 11.86 27.67 12.31
C GLY A 157 13.19 27.10 12.84
N THR A 158 13.31 25.77 12.96
CA THR A 158 14.50 25.15 13.54
C THR A 158 15.10 24.08 12.61
N ARG A 159 14.33 23.07 12.21
CA ARG A 159 14.88 21.91 11.49
C ARG A 159 15.34 22.24 10.06
N LEU A 160 14.51 22.93 9.30
CA LEU A 160 14.86 23.35 7.93
C LEU A 160 16.04 24.35 7.92
N PRO A 161 16.06 25.42 8.74
CA PRO A 161 17.19 26.32 8.81
C PRO A 161 18.50 25.65 9.25
N ALA A 162 18.44 24.72 10.23
CA ALA A 162 19.62 23.96 10.65
C ALA A 162 20.20 23.09 9.51
N ALA A 163 19.36 22.65 8.58
CA ALA A 163 19.79 21.92 7.38
C ALA A 163 20.18 22.84 6.22
N GLY A 164 20.12 24.17 6.39
CA GLY A 164 20.45 25.17 5.37
C GLY A 164 19.45 25.19 4.21
N VAL A 165 18.16 24.93 4.49
CA VAL A 165 17.08 24.89 3.51
C VAL A 165 15.83 25.64 3.98
N THR A 166 14.90 25.89 3.06
CA THR A 166 13.65 26.59 3.32
C THR A 166 12.43 25.74 3.00
N THR A 167 11.26 26.20 3.43
CA THR A 167 9.96 25.60 3.08
C THR A 167 9.72 25.49 1.57
N ASN A 168 10.25 26.42 0.78
CA ASN A 168 10.10 26.46 -0.67
C ASN A 168 10.91 25.35 -1.38
N GLN A 169 11.89 24.77 -0.71
CA GLN A 169 12.72 23.69 -1.26
C GLN A 169 12.20 22.29 -0.92
N VAL A 170 11.20 22.18 -0.03
CA VAL A 170 10.60 20.90 0.33
C VAL A 170 9.72 20.40 -0.82
N GLN A 171 10.12 19.30 -1.44
CA GLN A 171 9.43 18.73 -2.59
C GLN A 171 8.93 17.31 -2.34
N VAL A 172 9.54 16.59 -1.39
CA VAL A 172 9.21 15.19 -1.07
C VAL A 172 9.06 15.03 0.43
N LEU A 173 8.06 14.25 0.83
CA LEU A 173 7.76 13.92 2.22
C LEU A 173 7.81 12.41 2.42
N TRP A 174 8.41 11.95 3.52
CA TRP A 174 8.12 10.65 4.11
C TRP A 174 7.32 10.86 5.39
N LEU A 175 6.13 10.28 5.45
CA LEU A 175 5.20 10.40 6.55
C LEU A 175 5.03 9.03 7.23
N LYS A 176 5.32 8.97 8.54
CA LYS A 176 5.05 7.81 9.37
C LYS A 176 4.46 8.26 10.68
N GLN A 177 3.16 8.05 10.85
CA GLN A 177 2.40 8.52 11.99
C GLN A 177 1.54 7.42 12.62
N ALA A 178 1.11 7.64 13.86
CA ALA A 178 0.16 6.81 14.58
C ALA A 178 -0.58 7.63 15.64
N LEU A 179 -1.53 7.00 16.31
CA LEU A 179 -2.17 7.53 17.51
C LEU A 179 -1.42 7.03 18.74
N ALA A 180 -1.06 7.91 19.69
CA ALA A 180 -0.37 7.51 20.92
C ALA A 180 -1.25 6.59 21.80
N GLY A 181 -2.55 6.82 21.80
CA GLY A 181 -3.52 5.99 22.54
C GLY A 181 -4.64 5.48 21.62
N PRO A 182 -4.38 4.53 20.72
CA PRO A 182 -5.35 4.12 19.70
C PRO A 182 -6.64 3.56 20.30
N ARG A 183 -6.60 2.92 21.47
CA ARG A 183 -7.79 2.39 22.17
C ARG A 183 -8.83 3.47 22.49
N ASN A 184 -8.42 4.73 22.66
CA ASN A 184 -9.32 5.85 22.92
C ASN A 184 -10.22 6.17 21.72
N TYR A 185 -9.87 5.67 20.54
CA TYR A 185 -10.64 5.86 19.29
C TYR A 185 -11.50 4.64 18.93
N GLY A 186 -11.48 3.59 19.77
CA GLY A 186 -12.24 2.36 19.57
C GLY A 186 -11.44 1.25 18.92
N ASN A 187 -12.13 0.11 18.72
CA ASN A 187 -11.54 -1.03 18.03
C ASN A 187 -11.53 -0.80 16.50
N PHE A 188 -10.78 -1.66 15.79
CA PHE A 188 -10.83 -1.67 14.32
C PHE A 188 -12.27 -1.81 13.80
N PRO A 189 -12.68 -1.00 12.80
CA PRO A 189 -11.85 -0.07 12.02
C PRO A 189 -11.77 1.37 12.58
N LEU A 190 -12.43 1.70 13.69
CA LEU A 190 -12.66 3.09 14.15
C LEU A 190 -11.35 3.86 14.38
N HIS A 191 -10.39 3.29 15.12
CA HIS A 191 -9.12 3.97 15.37
C HIS A 191 -8.31 4.19 14.09
N ALA A 192 -8.32 3.22 13.15
CA ALA A 192 -7.63 3.35 11.88
C ALA A 192 -8.29 4.40 10.98
N GLN A 193 -9.63 4.53 11.01
CA GLN A 193 -10.37 5.61 10.33
C GLN A 193 -10.09 6.99 10.94
N ALA A 194 -9.93 7.05 12.28
CA ALA A 194 -9.52 8.28 12.95
C ALA A 194 -8.13 8.70 12.49
N LEU A 195 -7.17 7.77 12.43
CA LEU A 195 -5.83 8.03 11.92
C LEU A 195 -5.86 8.43 10.43
N GLN A 196 -6.62 7.74 9.57
CA GLN A 196 -6.82 8.11 8.15
C GLN A 196 -7.26 9.58 8.01
N SER A 197 -8.26 9.99 8.79
CA SER A 197 -8.78 11.36 8.77
C SER A 197 -7.71 12.38 9.17
N GLN A 198 -6.89 12.04 10.17
CA GLN A 198 -5.80 12.91 10.63
C GLN A 198 -4.66 12.97 9.61
N LEU A 199 -4.29 11.84 8.99
CA LEU A 199 -3.30 11.82 7.90
C LEU A 199 -3.73 12.72 6.74
N ALA A 200 -5.00 12.68 6.35
CA ALA A 200 -5.53 13.56 5.31
C ALA A 200 -5.40 15.05 5.68
N ILE A 201 -5.65 15.41 6.95
CA ILE A 201 -5.46 16.78 7.44
C ILE A 201 -3.97 17.17 7.42
N ILE A 202 -3.09 16.32 7.93
CA ILE A 202 -1.64 16.54 7.97
C ILE A 202 -1.09 16.79 6.55
N LEU A 203 -1.49 15.97 5.58
CA LEU A 203 -1.04 16.09 4.19
C LEU A 203 -1.48 17.40 3.53
N ARG A 204 -2.71 17.87 3.81
CA ARG A 204 -3.18 19.18 3.36
C ARG A 204 -2.41 20.34 4.01
N ILE A 205 -2.17 20.26 5.32
CA ILE A 205 -1.36 21.26 6.03
C ILE A 205 0.08 21.25 5.49
N ALA A 206 0.67 20.09 5.29
CA ALA A 206 2.01 19.96 4.72
C ALA A 206 2.08 20.65 3.33
N LYS A 207 1.09 20.41 2.47
CA LYS A 207 1.02 21.07 1.17
C LYS A 207 0.88 22.59 1.28
N GLN A 208 0.13 23.08 2.25
CA GLN A 208 0.00 24.51 2.54
C GLN A 208 1.31 25.13 3.04
N LYS A 209 2.04 24.42 3.92
CA LYS A 209 3.30 24.89 4.50
C LYS A 209 4.49 24.78 3.53
N TYR A 210 4.44 23.81 2.62
CA TYR A 210 5.49 23.51 1.65
C TYR A 210 4.92 23.62 0.24
N PRO A 211 4.92 24.83 -0.36
CA PRO A 211 4.20 25.09 -1.62
C PRO A 211 4.68 24.21 -2.79
N ASN A 212 5.96 23.84 -2.79
CA ASN A 212 6.58 22.99 -3.81
C ASN A 212 6.52 21.49 -3.50
N LEU A 213 5.85 21.07 -2.42
CA LEU A 213 5.66 19.67 -2.10
C LEU A 213 4.84 18.98 -3.21
N LYS A 214 5.41 17.93 -3.81
CA LYS A 214 4.84 17.18 -4.94
C LYS A 214 4.52 15.75 -4.58
N LEU A 215 5.37 15.07 -3.82
CA LEU A 215 5.29 13.65 -3.51
C LEU A 215 5.26 13.42 -2.01
N ALA A 216 4.44 12.49 -1.55
CA ALA A 216 4.49 12.00 -0.18
C ALA A 216 4.38 10.47 -0.16
N TYR A 217 5.31 9.86 0.55
CA TYR A 217 5.38 8.41 0.77
C TYR A 217 5.01 8.09 2.21
N LEU A 218 4.05 7.18 2.40
CA LEU A 218 3.54 6.81 3.71
C LEU A 218 4.08 5.44 4.11
N SER A 219 4.35 5.25 5.38
CA SER A 219 4.74 3.95 5.94
C SER A 219 4.03 3.70 7.27
N CYS A 220 3.53 2.49 7.45
CA CYS A 220 2.90 2.04 8.68
C CYS A 220 3.90 1.89 9.84
N ARG A 221 3.39 1.52 11.02
CA ARG A 221 4.23 1.13 12.16
C ARG A 221 4.99 -0.18 11.88
N THR A 222 6.08 -0.36 12.60
CA THR A 222 6.74 -1.66 12.76
C THR A 222 5.98 -2.51 13.77
N ARG A 223 6.28 -3.80 13.84
CA ARG A 223 5.83 -4.67 14.93
C ARG A 223 6.12 -4.06 16.29
N ALA A 224 5.15 -4.10 17.21
CA ALA A 224 5.31 -3.76 18.61
C ALA A 224 5.16 -5.01 19.48
N TYR A 225 6.01 -5.12 20.51
CA TYR A 225 5.98 -6.20 21.51
C TYR A 225 5.43 -5.73 22.86
N THR A 226 5.05 -4.46 22.94
CA THR A 226 4.39 -3.94 24.14
C THR A 226 3.00 -4.54 24.29
N SER A 227 2.60 -4.84 25.53
CA SER A 227 1.34 -5.49 25.84
C SER A 227 0.40 -4.67 26.72
N THR A 228 0.87 -3.55 27.26
CA THR A 228 0.07 -2.79 28.22
C THR A 228 -0.97 -1.90 27.53
N PRO A 229 -2.17 -1.73 28.13
CA PRO A 229 -3.23 -0.90 27.54
C PRO A 229 -2.87 0.59 27.39
N THR A 230 -1.86 1.05 28.09
CA THR A 230 -1.37 2.44 28.08
C THR A 230 -0.19 2.66 27.14
N ASP A 231 0.29 1.59 26.49
CA ASP A 231 1.48 1.66 25.66
C ASP A 231 1.19 2.12 24.25
N LEU A 232 2.23 2.68 23.65
CA LEU A 232 2.20 3.26 22.33
C LEU A 232 2.07 2.16 21.26
N ASN A 233 0.87 2.01 20.74
CA ASN A 233 0.56 1.10 19.61
C ASN A 233 0.93 -0.38 19.87
N PRO A 234 0.36 -1.05 20.91
CA PRO A 234 0.45 -2.50 21.01
C PRO A 234 -0.23 -3.16 19.81
N GLU A 235 0.06 -4.44 19.55
CA GLU A 235 -0.70 -5.17 18.55
C GLU A 235 -2.17 -5.41 19.02
N PRO A 236 -3.14 -5.41 18.12
CA PRO A 236 -3.02 -5.27 16.66
C PRO A 236 -2.94 -3.82 16.15
N PHE A 237 -2.98 -2.81 17.02
CA PHE A 237 -3.03 -1.40 16.61
C PHE A 237 -1.83 -0.97 15.77
N ALA A 238 -0.63 -1.52 16.02
CA ALA A 238 0.55 -1.22 15.20
C ALA A 238 0.37 -1.75 13.77
N PHE A 239 -0.10 -3.00 13.60
CA PHE A 239 -0.48 -3.57 12.32
C PHE A 239 -1.56 -2.74 11.62
N GLU A 240 -2.60 -2.37 12.36
CA GLU A 240 -3.80 -1.69 11.84
C GLU A 240 -3.53 -0.25 11.38
N THR A 241 -2.37 0.36 11.74
CA THR A 241 -1.95 1.64 11.15
C THR A 241 -1.80 1.55 9.63
N GLY A 242 -1.46 0.38 9.10
CA GLY A 242 -1.35 0.16 7.66
C GLY A 242 -2.67 0.38 6.92
N PHE A 243 -3.81 0.10 7.54
CA PHE A 243 -5.11 0.39 6.94
C PHE A 243 -5.38 1.89 6.84
N ALA A 244 -4.94 2.68 7.80
CA ALA A 244 -5.08 4.13 7.72
C ALA A 244 -4.27 4.72 6.56
N ASP A 245 -3.02 4.27 6.37
CA ASP A 245 -2.18 4.66 5.24
C ASP A 245 -2.80 4.22 3.92
N LYS A 246 -3.26 2.97 3.84
CA LYS A 246 -3.96 2.44 2.66
C LYS A 246 -5.15 3.32 2.29
N TRP A 247 -6.05 3.58 3.25
CA TRP A 247 -7.30 4.28 2.98
C TRP A 247 -7.08 5.74 2.60
N VAL A 248 -6.11 6.45 3.16
CA VAL A 248 -5.82 7.84 2.74
C VAL A 248 -5.24 7.88 1.32
N ILE A 249 -4.48 6.86 0.91
CA ILE A 249 -4.01 6.71 -0.48
C ILE A 249 -5.19 6.38 -1.40
N GLU A 250 -6.06 5.45 -0.99
CA GLU A 250 -7.30 5.12 -1.72
C GLU A 250 -8.22 6.33 -1.89
N ASP A 251 -8.38 7.14 -0.84
CA ASP A 251 -9.15 8.39 -0.90
C ASP A 251 -8.63 9.32 -2.00
N GLN A 252 -7.31 9.45 -2.14
CA GLN A 252 -6.73 10.27 -3.21
C GLN A 252 -6.95 9.65 -4.58
N ILE A 253 -6.75 8.34 -4.73
CA ILE A 253 -6.96 7.62 -5.99
C ILE A 253 -8.42 7.78 -6.43
N ASN A 254 -9.36 7.67 -5.49
CA ASN A 254 -10.80 7.76 -5.72
C ASN A 254 -11.33 9.21 -5.78
N GLY A 255 -10.47 10.22 -5.60
CA GLY A 255 -10.85 11.63 -5.66
C GLY A 255 -11.72 12.12 -4.51
N VAL A 256 -11.69 11.42 -3.36
CA VAL A 256 -12.45 11.78 -2.15
C VAL A 256 -11.56 12.47 -1.10
N ASN A 257 -12.18 12.95 -0.01
CA ASN A 257 -11.50 13.59 1.14
C ASN A 257 -10.62 14.82 0.82
N ASN A 258 -10.90 15.48 -0.31
CA ASN A 258 -10.21 16.72 -0.71
C ASN A 258 -8.67 16.57 -0.66
N LEU A 259 -8.15 15.55 -1.38
CA LEU A 259 -6.72 15.25 -1.48
C LEU A 259 -6.17 15.47 -2.90
N ASN A 260 -6.77 16.42 -3.65
CA ASN A 260 -6.38 16.66 -5.03
C ASN A 260 -4.92 17.12 -5.16
N TYR A 261 -4.14 16.39 -5.97
CA TYR A 261 -2.76 16.74 -6.35
C TYR A 261 -2.63 17.20 -7.81
N ASP A 262 -3.70 17.03 -8.61
CA ASP A 262 -3.71 17.23 -10.05
C ASP A 262 -4.30 18.62 -10.38
N PRO A 263 -3.52 19.55 -10.93
CA PRO A 263 -4.03 20.87 -11.30
C PRO A 263 -5.09 20.84 -12.40
N ALA A 264 -5.17 19.77 -13.20
CA ALA A 264 -6.23 19.60 -14.21
C ALA A 264 -7.59 19.30 -13.57
N LYS A 265 -7.59 18.82 -12.31
CA LYS A 265 -8.80 18.50 -11.53
C LYS A 265 -9.19 19.59 -10.53
N GLY A 266 -8.54 20.75 -10.58
CA GLY A 266 -8.82 21.89 -9.70
C GLY A 266 -7.67 22.27 -8.77
N ALA A 267 -7.99 22.93 -7.66
CA ALA A 267 -6.96 23.39 -6.73
C ALA A 267 -6.15 22.24 -6.14
N VAL A 268 -4.83 22.33 -6.21
CA VAL A 268 -3.91 21.34 -5.63
C VAL A 268 -3.80 21.61 -4.14
N VAL A 269 -4.34 20.71 -3.33
CA VAL A 269 -4.43 20.83 -1.88
C VAL A 269 -3.65 19.77 -1.11
N ALA A 270 -3.11 18.76 -1.79
CA ALA A 270 -2.28 17.71 -1.23
C ALA A 270 -1.13 17.36 -2.19
N PRO A 271 -0.03 16.74 -1.74
CA PRO A 271 0.92 16.08 -2.62
C PRO A 271 0.30 14.81 -3.21
N TRP A 272 0.89 14.27 -4.26
CA TRP A 272 0.60 12.91 -4.72
C TRP A 272 1.03 11.90 -3.65
N LEU A 273 0.18 10.93 -3.34
CA LEU A 273 0.36 9.97 -2.25
C LEU A 273 0.69 8.58 -2.77
N SER A 274 1.61 7.91 -2.09
CA SER A 274 1.89 6.50 -2.33
C SER A 274 2.42 5.84 -1.06
N TRP A 275 2.38 4.52 -1.03
CA TRP A 275 3.20 3.80 -0.08
C TRP A 275 4.69 4.10 -0.29
N GLY A 276 5.38 4.33 0.81
CA GLY A 276 6.79 4.05 0.99
C GLY A 276 6.98 2.54 1.26
N PRO A 277 8.05 2.12 1.93
CA PRO A 277 8.17 0.72 2.31
C PRO A 277 7.06 0.35 3.32
N TYR A 278 6.38 -0.77 3.08
CA TYR A 278 5.55 -1.41 4.09
C TYR A 278 6.48 -2.14 5.07
N ILE A 279 6.53 -1.70 6.32
CA ILE A 279 7.59 -2.08 7.26
C ILE A 279 7.14 -3.01 8.39
N TRP A 280 5.90 -3.43 8.43
CA TRP A 280 5.40 -4.40 9.41
C TRP A 280 5.59 -5.85 8.93
N ALA A 281 5.94 -6.73 9.86
CA ALA A 281 5.94 -8.20 9.70
C ALA A 281 5.60 -8.83 11.05
N ASP A 282 5.08 -10.05 11.07
CA ASP A 282 4.59 -10.69 12.30
C ASP A 282 5.69 -11.36 13.12
N GLY A 283 6.51 -10.57 13.75
CA GLY A 283 7.52 -11.07 14.67
C GLY A 283 8.56 -11.97 13.98
N LEU A 284 8.64 -13.23 14.40
CA LEU A 284 9.58 -14.21 13.86
C LEU A 284 9.07 -14.90 12.60
N ASP A 285 7.77 -14.79 12.28
CA ASP A 285 7.24 -15.29 11.01
C ASP A 285 7.73 -14.40 9.88
N PRO A 286 8.61 -14.91 8.98
CA PRO A 286 9.19 -14.08 7.95
C PRO A 286 8.14 -13.74 6.91
N ARG A 287 8.08 -12.47 6.53
CA ARG A 287 7.35 -12.04 5.35
C ARG A 287 8.01 -12.61 4.08
N SER A 288 7.31 -12.65 2.97
CA SER A 288 7.81 -13.19 1.69
C SER A 288 9.16 -12.62 1.22
N ASP A 289 9.50 -11.38 1.65
CA ASP A 289 10.80 -10.74 1.43
C ASP A 289 11.81 -10.99 2.57
N ALA A 290 11.54 -11.99 3.43
CA ALA A 290 12.33 -12.39 4.58
C ALA A 290 12.41 -11.35 5.71
N LEU A 291 11.57 -10.32 5.72
CA LEU A 291 11.51 -9.37 6.83
C LEU A 291 10.92 -10.07 8.07
N THR A 292 11.63 -9.93 9.18
CA THR A 292 11.21 -10.33 10.52
C THR A 292 11.39 -9.17 11.50
N TRP A 293 10.66 -9.21 12.60
CA TRP A 293 10.88 -8.30 13.74
C TRP A 293 11.19 -9.12 14.97
N LEU A 294 12.42 -9.02 15.48
CA LEU A 294 12.84 -9.63 16.73
C LEU A 294 12.48 -8.70 17.90
N CYS A 295 12.29 -9.26 19.07
CA CYS A 295 12.16 -8.44 20.27
C CYS A 295 13.38 -7.53 20.51
N SER A 296 14.59 -8.01 20.19
CA SER A 296 15.83 -7.24 20.23
C SER A 296 15.92 -6.08 19.22
N ASP A 297 14.99 -6.04 18.27
CA ASP A 297 14.86 -4.90 17.34
C ASP A 297 14.16 -3.71 18.00
N THR A 298 13.59 -3.91 19.20
CA THR A 298 12.98 -2.86 20.01
C THR A 298 13.85 -2.54 21.24
N GLU A 299 13.61 -1.40 21.86
CA GLU A 299 14.16 -1.06 23.18
C GLU A 299 13.37 -1.72 24.30
N SER A 300 13.73 -1.43 25.55
CA SER A 300 13.09 -1.98 26.75
C SER A 300 11.61 -1.61 26.91
N ASP A 301 11.13 -0.64 26.16
CA ASP A 301 9.70 -0.28 26.09
C ASP A 301 8.93 -1.06 25.03
N PHE A 302 9.60 -1.92 24.27
CA PHE A 302 9.03 -2.83 23.30
C PHE A 302 8.24 -2.18 22.13
N THR A 303 8.42 -0.89 21.93
CA THR A 303 7.76 -0.12 20.85
C THR A 303 8.72 0.79 20.09
N HIS A 304 9.76 1.33 20.73
CA HIS A 304 10.77 2.11 20.05
C HIS A 304 11.84 1.20 19.42
N PRO A 305 12.35 1.53 18.23
CA PRO A 305 13.34 0.71 17.57
C PRO A 305 14.69 0.78 18.29
N SER A 306 15.36 -0.36 18.44
CA SER A 306 16.72 -0.41 18.99
C SER A 306 17.75 0.16 18.00
N PRO A 307 18.85 0.79 18.49
CA PRO A 307 19.84 1.45 17.63
C PRO A 307 20.61 0.48 16.71
N THR A 308 20.69 -0.79 17.09
CA THR A 308 21.44 -1.82 16.35
C THR A 308 20.56 -2.81 15.58
N GLY A 309 19.27 -2.89 15.91
CA GLY A 309 18.29 -3.80 15.30
C GLY A 309 17.24 -3.07 14.47
N GLY A 310 16.24 -2.46 15.13
CA GLY A 310 15.08 -1.87 14.46
C GLY A 310 15.42 -0.67 13.58
N VAL A 311 16.24 0.25 14.08
CA VAL A 311 16.65 1.44 13.32
C VAL A 311 17.31 1.06 11.99
N PRO A 312 18.36 0.21 11.96
CA PRO A 312 18.98 -0.18 10.68
C PRO A 312 18.06 -0.97 9.76
N LYS A 313 17.08 -1.72 10.29
CA LYS A 313 16.10 -2.44 9.46
C LYS A 313 15.23 -1.48 8.67
N VAL A 314 14.62 -0.49 9.34
CA VAL A 314 13.81 0.53 8.66
C VAL A 314 14.65 1.37 7.72
N ALA A 315 15.83 1.79 8.16
CA ALA A 315 16.73 2.62 7.35
C ALA A 315 17.12 1.94 6.03
N ARG A 316 17.41 0.62 6.05
CA ARG A 316 17.72 -0.14 4.83
C ARG A 316 16.50 -0.30 3.92
N GLN A 317 15.31 -0.52 4.47
CA GLN A 317 14.08 -0.58 3.66
C GLN A 317 13.80 0.77 2.99
N LEU A 318 13.96 1.89 3.70
CA LEU A 318 13.84 3.23 3.13
C LEU A 318 14.87 3.46 2.03
N LEU A 319 16.14 3.14 2.27
CA LEU A 319 17.19 3.33 1.26
C LEU A 319 16.91 2.46 0.03
N SER A 320 16.54 1.20 0.22
CA SER A 320 16.14 0.32 -0.87
C SER A 320 14.98 0.91 -1.66
N PHE A 321 13.92 1.35 -0.98
CA PHE A 321 12.75 1.96 -1.61
C PHE A 321 13.15 3.17 -2.47
N PHE A 322 13.88 4.15 -1.91
CA PHE A 322 14.26 5.34 -2.66
C PHE A 322 15.22 5.04 -3.83
N LYS A 323 15.94 3.93 -3.77
CA LYS A 323 16.83 3.49 -4.86
C LYS A 323 16.15 2.65 -5.93
N THR A 324 14.95 2.12 -5.70
CA THR A 324 14.32 1.16 -6.62
C THR A 324 12.92 1.57 -7.08
N ASP A 325 12.19 2.37 -6.30
CA ASP A 325 10.84 2.80 -6.67
C ASP A 325 10.87 3.76 -7.86
N VAL A 326 10.03 3.48 -8.87
CA VAL A 326 10.00 4.23 -10.14
C VAL A 326 9.69 5.72 -9.96
N THR A 327 8.96 6.08 -8.89
CA THR A 327 8.64 7.48 -8.57
C THR A 327 9.67 8.15 -7.66
N ALA A 328 10.63 7.39 -7.13
CA ALA A 328 11.69 7.91 -6.27
C ALA A 328 13.03 8.05 -7.01
N THR A 329 13.41 7.06 -7.81
CA THR A 329 14.69 7.02 -8.53
C THR A 329 14.98 8.27 -9.38
N PRO A 330 14.00 8.94 -10.05
CA PRO A 330 14.29 10.07 -10.92
C PRO A 330 14.90 11.30 -10.21
N TRP A 331 14.64 11.45 -8.93
CA TRP A 331 15.12 12.61 -8.14
C TRP A 331 16.08 12.20 -7.04
N PHE A 332 15.97 10.98 -6.51
CA PHE A 332 16.81 10.51 -5.40
C PHE A 332 18.20 10.09 -5.88
N LEU A 333 18.26 9.44 -7.04
CA LEU A 333 19.54 8.98 -7.57
C LEU A 333 20.24 10.07 -8.36
N ARG A 334 21.56 10.00 -8.38
CA ARG A 334 22.42 10.87 -9.18
C ARG A 334 22.05 10.71 -10.65
N LYS A 335 21.55 11.77 -11.27
CA LYS A 335 21.41 11.80 -12.73
C LYS A 335 22.81 11.79 -13.35
N ASN A 336 23.04 10.89 -14.28
CA ASN A 336 24.34 10.76 -14.94
C ASN A 336 24.68 12.06 -15.68
N LEU A 337 25.90 12.55 -15.44
CA LEU A 337 26.57 13.45 -16.37
C LEU A 337 26.74 12.70 -17.71
N PRO A 338 26.68 13.39 -18.88
CA PRO A 338 26.92 12.73 -20.16
C PRO A 338 28.24 11.96 -20.11
N GLY A 339 28.17 10.61 -20.15
CA GLY A 339 29.33 9.72 -20.17
C GLY A 339 29.51 8.74 -19.02
N SER A 340 28.72 8.79 -17.95
CA SER A 340 28.87 7.86 -16.82
C SER A 340 27.52 7.46 -16.21
N LEU A 341 26.93 6.39 -16.71
CA LEU A 341 25.92 5.62 -15.95
C LEU A 341 26.66 4.95 -14.79
N THR A 342 26.23 5.21 -13.56
CA THR A 342 26.73 4.50 -12.36
C THR A 342 25.79 3.38 -11.92
N VAL A 343 24.54 3.40 -12.37
CA VAL A 343 23.51 2.37 -12.13
C VAL A 343 22.80 2.04 -13.43
N PRO A 344 22.28 0.82 -13.60
CA PRO A 344 21.47 0.49 -14.77
C PRO A 344 20.16 1.31 -14.77
N SER A 345 19.56 1.44 -15.93
CA SER A 345 18.21 1.97 -16.07
C SER A 345 17.43 1.15 -17.09
N CYS A 346 16.10 1.04 -16.93
CA CYS A 346 15.24 0.45 -17.93
C CYS A 346 13.89 1.19 -18.00
N ALA A 347 13.33 1.21 -19.20
CA ALA A 347 12.03 1.82 -19.48
C ALA A 347 11.26 0.90 -20.44
N PRO A 348 10.76 -0.25 -19.95
CA PRO A 348 10.18 -1.27 -20.82
C PRO A 348 8.95 -0.75 -21.58
N THR A 349 8.86 -1.15 -22.84
CA THR A 349 7.70 -0.89 -23.71
C THR A 349 7.18 -2.17 -24.31
N ALA A 350 5.91 -2.15 -24.74
CA ALA A 350 5.22 -3.22 -25.43
C ALA A 350 4.85 -2.79 -26.86
N SER A 351 4.93 -3.70 -27.83
CA SER A 351 4.54 -3.43 -29.22
C SER A 351 3.06 -3.09 -29.35
N VAL A 352 2.25 -3.66 -28.48
CA VAL A 352 0.82 -3.33 -28.30
C VAL A 352 0.49 -3.43 -26.81
N THR A 353 -0.39 -2.55 -26.33
CA THR A 353 -0.82 -2.51 -24.93
C THR A 353 -2.30 -2.88 -24.77
N ASN A 354 -3.02 -3.14 -25.87
CA ASN A 354 -4.42 -3.56 -25.88
C ASN A 354 -4.70 -4.41 -27.12
N GLY A 355 -5.44 -5.52 -26.96
CA GLY A 355 -5.86 -6.38 -28.06
C GLY A 355 -6.60 -7.61 -27.56
N ALA A 356 -7.27 -8.33 -28.48
CA ALA A 356 -8.04 -9.52 -28.15
C ALA A 356 -7.15 -10.75 -27.88
N ALA A 357 -7.59 -11.61 -26.96
CA ALA A 357 -6.96 -12.91 -26.70
C ALA A 357 -7.12 -13.88 -27.90
N PRO A 358 -6.09 -14.68 -28.26
CA PRO A 358 -4.73 -14.66 -27.74
C PRO A 358 -3.93 -13.47 -28.29
N LEU A 359 -3.29 -12.66 -27.42
CA LEU A 359 -2.55 -11.48 -27.79
C LEU A 359 -1.05 -11.74 -27.72
N THR A 360 -0.36 -11.62 -28.86
CA THR A 360 1.11 -11.72 -28.89
C THR A 360 1.73 -10.33 -28.83
N VAL A 361 2.63 -10.15 -27.88
CA VAL A 361 3.28 -8.87 -27.55
C VAL A 361 4.79 -9.03 -27.59
N ALA A 362 5.46 -8.17 -28.34
CA ALA A 362 6.91 -8.03 -28.27
C ALA A 362 7.26 -6.93 -27.25
N PHE A 363 8.10 -7.26 -26.30
CA PHE A 363 8.58 -6.33 -25.29
C PHE A 363 9.98 -5.83 -25.62
N THR A 364 10.24 -4.56 -25.30
CA THR A 364 11.57 -3.93 -25.46
C THR A 364 11.98 -3.34 -24.12
N ALA A 365 13.15 -3.72 -23.61
CA ALA A 365 13.63 -3.31 -22.30
C ALA A 365 14.02 -1.83 -22.22
N HIS A 366 14.51 -1.23 -23.32
CA HIS A 366 15.16 0.08 -23.32
C HIS A 366 16.12 0.23 -22.14
N ALA A 367 16.91 -0.82 -21.89
CA ALA A 367 17.85 -0.85 -20.80
C ALA A 367 19.17 -0.15 -21.17
N SER A 368 19.72 0.60 -20.22
CA SER A 368 21.04 1.21 -20.31
C SER A 368 21.89 0.76 -19.12
N PHE A 369 23.14 0.42 -19.37
CA PHE A 369 24.05 -0.11 -18.36
C PHE A 369 25.26 0.82 -18.17
N PRO A 370 25.86 0.86 -16.97
CA PRO A 370 27.09 1.62 -16.71
C PRO A 370 28.23 1.23 -17.67
N ALA A 371 29.03 2.21 -18.09
CA ALA A 371 30.24 1.96 -18.86
C ALA A 371 31.20 1.10 -18.01
N GLY A 372 31.59 -0.08 -18.54
CA GLY A 372 32.44 -1.04 -17.83
C GLY A 372 31.69 -2.08 -16.99
N ALA A 373 30.37 -2.10 -17.00
CA ALA A 373 29.62 -3.25 -16.49
C ALA A 373 29.92 -4.48 -17.36
N ALA A 374 30.57 -5.47 -16.78
CA ALA A 374 31.09 -6.65 -17.50
C ALA A 374 30.02 -7.68 -17.90
N GLY A 375 28.76 -7.36 -17.70
CA GLY A 375 27.61 -8.20 -18.02
C GLY A 375 26.34 -7.67 -17.33
N HIS A 376 25.22 -8.21 -17.75
CA HIS A 376 23.93 -7.90 -17.15
C HIS A 376 22.98 -9.08 -17.30
N ASP A 377 22.08 -9.23 -16.33
CA ASP A 377 20.95 -10.14 -16.38
C ASP A 377 19.65 -9.36 -16.55
N ALA A 378 18.72 -9.93 -17.30
CA ALA A 378 17.36 -9.44 -17.43
C ALA A 378 16.40 -10.52 -16.89
N GLN A 379 15.43 -10.10 -16.10
CA GLN A 379 14.37 -10.96 -15.60
C GLN A 379 13.03 -10.27 -15.85
N TRP A 380 12.26 -10.82 -16.78
CA TRP A 380 10.87 -10.48 -16.95
C TRP A 380 10.00 -11.43 -16.14
N ILE A 381 8.99 -10.88 -15.48
CA ILE A 381 7.93 -11.62 -14.82
C ILE A 381 6.61 -11.16 -15.42
N PHE A 382 5.85 -12.13 -15.96
CA PHE A 382 4.50 -11.90 -16.48
C PHE A 382 3.49 -12.40 -15.45
N GLU A 383 2.43 -11.65 -15.21
CA GLU A 383 1.47 -11.97 -14.14
C GLU A 383 0.61 -13.22 -14.41
N ASP A 384 0.88 -13.94 -15.50
CA ASP A 384 0.31 -15.27 -15.79
C ASP A 384 1.18 -16.43 -15.25
N GLY A 385 2.22 -16.12 -14.46
CA GLY A 385 3.15 -17.08 -13.88
C GLY A 385 4.35 -17.43 -14.75
N GLU A 386 4.43 -16.95 -15.99
CA GLU A 386 5.59 -17.15 -16.84
C GLU A 386 6.66 -16.07 -16.64
N SER A 387 7.88 -16.37 -17.02
CA SER A 387 9.01 -15.46 -16.95
C SER A 387 9.95 -15.62 -18.16
N SER A 388 10.82 -14.62 -18.37
CA SER A 388 11.84 -14.66 -19.44
C SER A 388 13.11 -13.95 -19.00
N THR A 389 14.25 -14.53 -19.36
CA THR A 389 15.57 -13.90 -19.21
C THR A 389 16.04 -13.19 -20.48
N ASN A 390 15.27 -13.25 -21.55
CA ASN A 390 15.58 -12.50 -22.76
C ASN A 390 15.35 -11.00 -22.52
N LEU A 391 16.28 -10.16 -22.94
CA LEU A 391 16.17 -8.71 -22.77
C LEU A 391 14.94 -8.14 -23.50
N ASN A 392 14.61 -8.68 -24.65
CA ASN A 392 13.47 -8.27 -25.47
C ASN A 392 12.62 -9.51 -25.84
N PRO A 393 11.81 -10.05 -24.95
CA PRO A 393 11.02 -11.25 -25.18
C PRO A 393 9.78 -10.97 -26.05
N VAL A 394 9.29 -12.03 -26.69
CA VAL A 394 7.95 -12.07 -27.25
C VAL A 394 7.11 -13.00 -26.38
N LYS A 395 5.94 -12.55 -25.97
CA LYS A 395 5.02 -13.27 -25.10
C LYS A 395 3.63 -13.29 -25.71
N THR A 396 2.96 -14.44 -25.67
CA THR A 396 1.55 -14.57 -26.02
C THR A 396 0.72 -14.75 -24.76
N PHE A 397 -0.26 -13.89 -24.56
CA PHE A 397 -1.25 -13.97 -23.50
C PHE A 397 -2.51 -14.69 -24.05
N PRO A 398 -2.76 -15.93 -23.63
CA PRO A 398 -3.83 -16.73 -24.20
C PRO A 398 -5.22 -16.36 -23.66
N THR A 399 -5.29 -15.74 -22.50
CA THR A 399 -6.54 -15.46 -21.78
C THR A 399 -6.78 -13.96 -21.60
N PRO A 400 -8.06 -13.54 -21.58
CA PRO A 400 -8.40 -12.16 -21.23
C PRO A 400 -7.93 -11.79 -19.82
N GLY A 401 -7.44 -10.57 -19.66
CA GLY A 401 -6.95 -10.04 -18.39
C GLY A 401 -6.07 -8.83 -18.57
N LEU A 402 -5.73 -8.16 -17.47
CA LEU A 402 -4.63 -7.23 -17.48
C LEU A 402 -3.38 -7.90 -16.91
N TYR A 403 -2.32 -7.77 -17.64
CA TYR A 403 -1.01 -8.32 -17.31
C TYR A 403 0.00 -7.20 -17.16
N HIS A 404 0.71 -7.17 -16.03
CA HIS A 404 1.85 -6.29 -15.86
C HIS A 404 3.13 -7.07 -16.14
N ALA A 405 3.76 -6.78 -17.26
CA ALA A 405 5.08 -7.31 -17.57
C ALA A 405 6.12 -6.47 -16.82
N ARG A 406 6.78 -7.07 -15.83
CA ARG A 406 7.80 -6.43 -15.00
C ARG A 406 9.18 -6.88 -15.44
N LEU A 407 10.05 -5.91 -15.68
CA LEU A 407 11.45 -6.13 -15.98
C LEU A 407 12.32 -5.73 -14.80
N THR A 408 13.22 -6.61 -14.40
CA THR A 408 14.36 -6.29 -13.55
C THR A 408 15.62 -6.52 -14.38
N VAL A 409 16.49 -5.51 -14.48
CA VAL A 409 17.84 -5.66 -15.03
C VAL A 409 18.85 -5.56 -13.89
N THR A 410 19.86 -6.42 -13.90
CA THR A 410 20.88 -6.51 -12.85
C THR A 410 22.26 -6.49 -13.49
N THR A 411 23.16 -5.64 -12.99
CA THR A 411 24.57 -5.63 -13.38
C THR A 411 25.34 -6.72 -12.64
N THR A 412 26.52 -7.08 -13.12
CA THR A 412 27.42 -8.03 -12.42
C THR A 412 27.84 -7.58 -11.03
N ASN A 413 27.74 -6.28 -10.73
CA ASN A 413 28.02 -5.74 -9.39
C ASN A 413 26.80 -5.85 -8.45
N GLY A 414 25.66 -6.41 -8.93
CA GLY A 414 24.45 -6.55 -8.16
C GLY A 414 23.55 -5.30 -8.13
N GLU A 415 23.85 -4.26 -8.92
CA GLU A 415 22.98 -3.09 -9.04
C GLU A 415 21.79 -3.39 -9.95
N THR A 416 20.60 -2.95 -9.59
CA THR A 416 19.36 -3.28 -10.30
C THR A 416 18.62 -2.03 -10.76
N ALA A 417 17.86 -2.18 -11.86
CA ALA A 417 16.79 -1.26 -12.24
C ALA A 417 15.54 -2.06 -12.59
N GLN A 418 14.39 -1.49 -12.30
CA GLN A 418 13.09 -2.10 -12.57
C GLN A 418 12.20 -1.17 -13.38
N GLY A 419 11.35 -1.78 -14.18
CA GLY A 419 10.31 -1.08 -14.92
C GLY A 419 9.15 -2.04 -15.21
N SER A 420 7.98 -1.50 -15.52
CA SER A 420 6.80 -2.31 -15.87
C SER A 420 6.04 -1.69 -17.04
N VAL A 421 5.33 -2.53 -17.75
CA VAL A 421 4.38 -2.13 -18.79
C VAL A 421 3.12 -2.98 -18.67
N ALA A 422 1.96 -2.32 -18.71
CA ALA A 422 0.67 -2.98 -18.65
C ALA A 422 0.19 -3.36 -20.04
N VAL A 423 -0.39 -4.56 -20.17
CA VAL A 423 -1.01 -5.09 -21.38
C VAL A 423 -2.43 -5.53 -21.07
N ASN A 424 -3.41 -4.87 -21.66
CA ASN A 424 -4.83 -5.22 -21.52
C ASN A 424 -5.23 -6.19 -22.63
N VAL A 425 -5.49 -7.44 -22.27
CA VAL A 425 -5.95 -8.48 -23.19
C VAL A 425 -7.46 -8.59 -23.07
N THR A 426 -8.17 -8.09 -24.07
CA THR A 426 -9.64 -8.15 -24.13
C THR A 426 -10.12 -9.53 -24.54
N GLY A 427 -11.34 -9.89 -24.13
CA GLY A 427 -11.91 -11.18 -24.47
C GLY A 427 -13.41 -11.24 -24.29
N THR A 428 -13.96 -12.44 -24.47
CA THR A 428 -15.38 -12.74 -24.26
C THR A 428 -15.57 -13.59 -23.00
N PHE A 429 -16.79 -13.61 -22.49
CA PHE A 429 -17.17 -14.48 -21.39
C PHE A 429 -16.84 -15.95 -21.67
N ALA A 430 -17.08 -16.41 -22.89
CA ALA A 430 -16.74 -17.79 -23.29
C ALA A 430 -15.23 -18.08 -23.21
N GLN A 431 -14.36 -17.12 -23.55
CA GLN A 431 -12.91 -17.27 -23.39
C GLN A 431 -12.51 -17.28 -21.92
N TRP A 432 -13.13 -16.45 -21.10
CA TRP A 432 -12.92 -16.46 -19.66
C TRP A 432 -13.36 -17.79 -19.02
N GLN A 433 -14.56 -18.30 -19.39
CA GLN A 433 -15.02 -19.61 -18.95
C GLN A 433 -14.00 -20.71 -19.31
N ALA A 434 -13.50 -20.72 -20.55
CA ALA A 434 -12.51 -21.71 -20.99
C ALA A 434 -11.19 -21.64 -20.21
N ALA A 435 -10.83 -20.46 -19.67
CA ALA A 435 -9.64 -20.27 -18.84
C ALA A 435 -9.86 -20.68 -17.38
N LYS A 436 -11.09 -20.52 -16.85
CA LYS A 436 -11.39 -20.72 -15.42
C LYS A 436 -11.92 -22.13 -15.10
N PHE A 437 -12.51 -22.83 -16.08
CA PHE A 437 -13.18 -24.09 -15.88
C PHE A 437 -12.52 -25.23 -16.69
N THR A 438 -12.48 -26.42 -16.12
CA THR A 438 -12.06 -27.62 -16.84
C THR A 438 -13.09 -28.02 -17.90
N ALA A 439 -12.70 -28.87 -18.86
CA ALA A 439 -13.62 -29.37 -19.89
C ALA A 439 -14.87 -30.06 -19.30
N ALA A 440 -14.73 -30.75 -18.17
CA ALA A 440 -15.85 -31.39 -17.48
C ALA A 440 -16.79 -30.36 -16.82
N GLU A 441 -16.25 -29.31 -16.25
CA GLU A 441 -17.03 -28.22 -15.65
C GLU A 441 -17.73 -27.38 -16.73
N LEU A 442 -17.07 -27.13 -17.88
CA LEU A 442 -17.66 -26.44 -19.03
C LEU A 442 -18.86 -27.18 -19.60
N ALA A 443 -18.85 -28.52 -19.55
CA ALA A 443 -19.98 -29.34 -19.96
C ALA A 443 -21.18 -29.28 -18.99
N ASN A 444 -21.02 -28.66 -17.83
CA ASN A 444 -22.06 -28.53 -16.81
C ASN A 444 -22.46 -27.07 -16.60
N PRO A 445 -23.57 -26.59 -17.20
CA PRO A 445 -24.02 -25.19 -17.04
C PRO A 445 -24.36 -24.79 -15.59
N ALA A 446 -24.58 -25.75 -14.69
CA ALA A 446 -24.80 -25.46 -13.27
C ALA A 446 -23.49 -25.07 -12.54
N ILE A 447 -22.33 -25.27 -13.17
CA ILE A 447 -21.01 -24.87 -12.66
C ILE A 447 -20.47 -23.67 -13.44
N SER A 448 -20.49 -23.74 -14.78
CA SER A 448 -19.82 -22.75 -15.63
C SER A 448 -20.77 -21.74 -16.31
N GLY A 449 -22.09 -21.94 -16.21
CA GLY A 449 -23.07 -21.05 -16.87
C GLY A 449 -23.14 -19.65 -16.26
N ASP A 450 -23.77 -18.73 -16.98
CA ASP A 450 -23.86 -17.31 -16.64
C ASP A 450 -24.35 -17.02 -15.21
N ASN A 451 -25.39 -17.78 -14.80
CA ASN A 451 -26.02 -17.64 -13.49
C ASN A 451 -25.51 -18.67 -12.46
N ALA A 452 -24.53 -19.49 -12.83
CA ALA A 452 -23.94 -20.44 -11.89
C ALA A 452 -23.05 -19.68 -10.89
N ASN A 453 -22.96 -20.23 -9.67
CA ASN A 453 -22.19 -19.69 -8.58
C ASN A 453 -21.52 -20.86 -7.84
N PRO A 454 -20.40 -21.37 -8.36
CA PRO A 454 -19.79 -22.61 -7.87
C PRO A 454 -19.13 -22.49 -6.51
N ASP A 455 -18.74 -21.31 -6.08
CA ASP A 455 -18.12 -21.05 -4.77
C ASP A 455 -19.14 -20.64 -3.68
N GLY A 456 -20.39 -20.38 -4.08
CA GLY A 456 -21.51 -20.13 -3.18
C GLY A 456 -21.52 -18.73 -2.54
N ASP A 457 -20.85 -17.79 -3.13
CA ASP A 457 -20.85 -16.39 -2.70
C ASP A 457 -22.08 -15.62 -3.22
N HIS A 458 -21.98 -14.31 -3.43
CA HIS A 458 -23.10 -13.48 -3.89
C HIS A 458 -23.03 -13.17 -5.40
N PHE A 459 -22.02 -13.66 -6.11
CA PHE A 459 -21.73 -13.28 -7.48
C PHE A 459 -21.85 -14.48 -8.43
N PRO A 460 -22.80 -14.46 -9.39
CA PRO A 460 -22.80 -15.42 -10.48
C PRO A 460 -21.63 -15.20 -11.44
N ASN A 461 -21.21 -16.23 -12.14
CA ASN A 461 -20.08 -16.24 -13.05
C ASN A 461 -20.03 -15.05 -14.03
N LEU A 462 -21.17 -14.64 -14.59
CA LEU A 462 -21.20 -13.50 -15.51
C LEU A 462 -20.90 -12.17 -14.84
N LEU A 463 -21.34 -11.99 -13.58
CA LEU A 463 -20.97 -10.83 -12.75
C LEU A 463 -19.49 -10.88 -12.36
N GLU A 464 -18.99 -12.05 -11.97
CA GLU A 464 -17.58 -12.20 -11.63
C GLU A 464 -16.66 -11.87 -12.80
N TYR A 465 -16.99 -12.37 -14.01
CA TYR A 465 -16.27 -11.99 -15.22
C TYR A 465 -16.29 -10.48 -15.44
N ALA A 466 -17.47 -9.87 -15.40
CA ALA A 466 -17.62 -8.44 -15.63
C ALA A 466 -16.95 -7.57 -14.57
N MET A 467 -16.74 -8.10 -13.35
CA MET A 467 -16.09 -7.43 -12.24
C MET A 467 -14.61 -7.80 -12.08
N GLY A 468 -14.13 -8.81 -12.82
CA GLY A 468 -12.75 -9.30 -12.72
C GLY A 468 -12.49 -10.15 -11.47
N LEU A 469 -13.48 -10.92 -11.03
CA LEU A 469 -13.43 -11.81 -9.87
C LEU A 469 -13.12 -13.25 -10.25
N GLU A 470 -12.92 -14.12 -9.25
CA GLU A 470 -12.56 -15.53 -9.43
C GLU A 470 -13.75 -16.45 -9.14
N PRO A 471 -14.23 -17.26 -10.10
CA PRO A 471 -15.48 -18.02 -9.98
C PRO A 471 -15.42 -19.24 -9.04
N LYS A 472 -14.27 -19.54 -8.49
CA LYS A 472 -14.05 -20.69 -7.60
C LYS A 472 -13.49 -20.28 -6.24
N THR A 473 -13.50 -18.98 -5.95
CA THR A 473 -12.97 -18.43 -4.70
C THR A 473 -13.95 -17.38 -4.19
N ALA A 474 -14.68 -17.71 -3.15
CA ALA A 474 -15.74 -16.87 -2.61
C ALA A 474 -15.27 -15.44 -2.34
N ASN A 475 -15.93 -14.49 -2.95
CA ASN A 475 -15.65 -13.07 -2.85
C ASN A 475 -16.46 -12.45 -1.71
N PRO A 476 -15.88 -11.56 -0.91
CA PRO A 476 -16.59 -10.95 0.21
C PRO A 476 -17.68 -9.99 -0.28
N ALA A 477 -18.75 -9.86 0.49
CA ALA A 477 -19.82 -8.86 0.25
C ALA A 477 -19.27 -7.42 0.18
N ALA A 478 -18.11 -7.15 0.77
CA ALA A 478 -17.40 -5.86 0.70
C ALA A 478 -16.79 -5.53 -0.68
N THR A 479 -16.96 -6.40 -1.68
CA THR A 479 -16.66 -6.08 -3.10
C THR A 479 -17.48 -4.88 -3.60
N PHE A 480 -18.62 -4.62 -2.97
CA PHE A 480 -19.37 -3.37 -3.12
C PHE A 480 -18.97 -2.37 -2.04
N GLY A 481 -18.48 -1.20 -2.44
CA GLY A 481 -18.38 -0.06 -1.54
C GLY A 481 -19.74 0.61 -1.38
N THR A 482 -20.24 0.77 -0.16
CA THR A 482 -21.49 1.49 0.10
C THR A 482 -21.29 2.59 1.13
N SER A 483 -21.91 3.73 0.91
CA SER A 483 -21.93 4.81 1.89
C SER A 483 -23.25 5.58 1.86
N LEU A 484 -23.62 6.16 2.99
CA LEU A 484 -24.76 7.07 3.11
C LEU A 484 -24.27 8.36 3.77
N SER A 485 -24.31 9.45 3.03
CA SER A 485 -23.91 10.76 3.52
C SER A 485 -24.88 11.84 3.02
N ASN A 486 -25.32 12.72 3.91
CA ASN A 486 -26.22 13.84 3.59
C ASN A 486 -27.48 13.43 2.80
N GLY A 487 -28.04 12.25 3.10
CA GLY A 487 -29.22 11.73 2.41
C GLY A 487 -28.95 11.22 0.98
N VAL A 488 -27.68 11.04 0.61
CA VAL A 488 -27.27 10.41 -0.65
C VAL A 488 -26.67 9.05 -0.34
N PHE A 489 -27.26 8.00 -0.90
CA PHE A 489 -26.68 6.66 -0.91
C PHE A 489 -25.77 6.52 -2.12
N SER A 490 -24.55 6.09 -1.89
CA SER A 490 -23.55 5.82 -2.92
C SER A 490 -23.22 4.35 -2.93
N ILE A 491 -23.11 3.76 -4.12
CA ILE A 491 -22.62 2.40 -4.32
C ILE A 491 -21.49 2.43 -5.36
N SER A 492 -20.39 1.76 -5.06
CA SER A 492 -19.27 1.60 -5.97
C SER A 492 -18.95 0.11 -6.14
N PHE A 493 -18.53 -0.28 -7.34
CA PHE A 493 -18.19 -1.65 -7.68
C PHE A 493 -17.13 -1.67 -8.80
N PRO A 494 -16.29 -2.72 -8.86
CA PRO A 494 -15.30 -2.86 -9.92
C PRO A 494 -15.97 -3.24 -11.25
N HIS A 495 -15.40 -2.77 -12.35
CA HIS A 495 -15.74 -3.17 -13.71
C HIS A 495 -14.45 -3.49 -14.46
N LEU A 496 -14.33 -4.72 -14.95
CA LEU A 496 -13.21 -5.16 -15.75
C LEU A 496 -13.36 -4.63 -17.19
N LYS A 497 -12.52 -3.68 -17.59
CA LYS A 497 -12.56 -3.10 -18.94
C LYS A 497 -12.34 -4.12 -20.05
N ALA A 498 -11.68 -5.23 -19.75
CA ALA A 498 -11.46 -6.34 -20.69
C ALA A 498 -12.72 -7.15 -20.98
N ALA A 499 -13.76 -7.06 -20.14
CA ALA A 499 -15.06 -7.72 -20.32
C ALA A 499 -15.95 -6.94 -21.30
N ALA A 500 -15.48 -6.75 -22.54
CA ALA A 500 -16.09 -5.85 -23.51
C ALA A 500 -17.43 -6.35 -24.10
N ASP A 501 -17.75 -7.62 -23.90
CA ASP A 501 -18.99 -8.26 -24.35
C ASP A 501 -20.08 -8.31 -23.28
N VAL A 502 -19.84 -7.71 -22.10
CA VAL A 502 -20.80 -7.65 -21.00
C VAL A 502 -21.03 -6.21 -20.55
N THR A 503 -22.30 -5.87 -20.37
CA THR A 503 -22.72 -4.57 -19.85
C THR A 503 -23.15 -4.72 -18.39
N LEU A 504 -22.56 -3.93 -17.48
CA LEU A 504 -23.00 -3.79 -16.10
C LEU A 504 -24.00 -2.64 -15.97
N THR A 505 -25.15 -2.93 -15.40
CA THR A 505 -26.20 -1.93 -15.12
C THR A 505 -26.59 -1.99 -13.64
N LEU A 506 -26.43 -0.89 -12.92
CA LEU A 506 -27.01 -0.75 -11.58
C LEU A 506 -28.48 -0.33 -11.74
N GLU A 507 -29.37 -1.02 -11.08
CA GLU A 507 -30.81 -0.72 -11.08
C GLU A 507 -31.30 -0.43 -9.68
N THR A 508 -32.32 0.43 -9.57
CA THR A 508 -32.96 0.80 -8.31
C THR A 508 -34.47 0.56 -8.36
N SER A 509 -35.04 0.18 -7.24
CA SER A 509 -36.48 -0.06 -7.06
C SER A 509 -36.97 0.45 -5.71
N ASN A 510 -38.25 0.82 -5.62
CA ASN A 510 -38.94 1.14 -4.36
C ASN A 510 -39.85 -0.02 -3.90
N ASP A 511 -40.12 -1.00 -4.74
CA ASP A 511 -41.14 -2.05 -4.55
C ASP A 511 -40.64 -3.48 -4.87
N LEU A 512 -39.39 -3.64 -5.25
CA LEU A 512 -38.76 -4.90 -5.71
C LEU A 512 -39.38 -5.49 -6.99
N SER A 513 -40.36 -4.82 -7.59
CA SER A 513 -41.04 -5.27 -8.81
C SER A 513 -40.68 -4.43 -10.03
N THR A 514 -40.63 -3.12 -9.85
CA THR A 514 -40.28 -2.17 -10.93
C THR A 514 -38.85 -1.68 -10.73
N TRP A 515 -37.97 -1.96 -11.69
CA TRP A 515 -36.57 -1.59 -11.64
C TRP A 515 -36.24 -0.53 -12.70
N SER A 516 -35.50 0.46 -12.31
CA SER A 516 -35.03 1.52 -13.21
C SER A 516 -33.52 1.63 -13.16
N PRO A 517 -32.83 1.80 -14.31
CA PRO A 517 -31.40 1.94 -14.35
C PRO A 517 -30.97 3.22 -13.62
N LEU A 518 -29.90 3.12 -12.87
CA LEU A 518 -29.23 4.23 -12.21
C LEU A 518 -27.91 4.50 -12.93
N ALA A 519 -27.76 5.71 -13.45
CA ALA A 519 -26.55 6.08 -14.16
C ALA A 519 -25.33 6.03 -13.21
N GLY A 520 -24.35 5.25 -13.60
CA GLY A 520 -23.02 5.24 -13.00
C GLY A 520 -22.07 6.15 -13.75
N GLN A 521 -21.03 6.58 -13.08
CA GLN A 521 -19.89 7.26 -13.67
C GLN A 521 -18.60 6.62 -13.18
N THR A 522 -17.56 6.64 -13.98
CA THR A 522 -16.25 6.17 -13.54
C THR A 522 -15.74 7.09 -12.43
N ALA A 523 -15.66 6.55 -11.23
CA ALA A 523 -15.13 7.25 -10.06
C ALA A 523 -13.61 7.19 -10.02
N SER A 524 -13.05 6.04 -10.43
CA SER A 524 -11.61 5.82 -10.46
C SER A 524 -11.25 4.89 -11.61
N ASP A 525 -10.20 5.22 -12.31
CA ASP A 525 -9.59 4.38 -13.34
C ASP A 525 -8.33 3.72 -12.77
N LEU A 526 -8.42 2.43 -12.48
CA LEU A 526 -7.34 1.63 -11.90
C LEU A 526 -6.54 0.88 -12.99
N GLY A 527 -6.71 1.27 -14.25
CA GLY A 527 -6.06 0.65 -15.42
C GLY A 527 -6.93 -0.44 -16.05
N PRO A 528 -6.92 -1.68 -15.55
CA PRO A 528 -7.71 -2.78 -16.13
C PRO A 528 -9.14 -2.79 -15.61
N VAL A 529 -9.28 -2.38 -14.37
CA VAL A 529 -10.53 -2.27 -13.66
C VAL A 529 -10.81 -0.79 -13.44
N GLU A 530 -11.99 -0.36 -13.74
CA GLU A 530 -12.51 0.92 -13.29
C GLU A 530 -13.47 0.71 -12.12
N ILE A 531 -13.53 1.67 -11.21
CA ILE A 531 -14.55 1.70 -10.18
C ILE A 531 -15.71 2.55 -10.71
N LEU A 532 -16.85 1.91 -10.88
CA LEU A 532 -18.09 2.59 -11.21
C LEU A 532 -18.75 3.05 -9.91
N LEU A 533 -19.17 4.31 -9.86
CA LEU A 533 -19.91 4.92 -8.76
C LEU A 533 -21.29 5.32 -9.24
N ALA A 534 -22.30 4.89 -8.55
CA ALA A 534 -23.66 5.41 -8.74
C ALA A 534 -24.21 5.98 -7.42
N GLN A 535 -24.99 7.04 -7.54
CA GLN A 535 -25.52 7.78 -6.41
C GLN A 535 -27.03 7.95 -6.52
N SER A 536 -27.71 7.82 -5.40
CA SER A 536 -29.16 8.01 -5.33
C SER A 536 -29.54 8.77 -4.06
N ALA A 537 -30.34 9.82 -4.22
CA ALA A 537 -30.93 10.49 -3.08
C ALA A 537 -31.91 9.54 -2.35
N VAL A 538 -31.76 9.44 -1.04
CA VAL A 538 -32.62 8.62 -0.17
C VAL A 538 -33.47 9.56 0.67
N ARG A 539 -34.81 9.34 0.64
CA ARG A 539 -35.75 10.11 1.46
C ARG A 539 -35.98 9.37 2.78
N PRO A 540 -36.14 10.09 3.91
CA PRO A 540 -36.55 9.46 5.16
C PRO A 540 -37.83 8.66 4.99
N ASN A 541 -37.91 7.50 5.64
CA ASN A 541 -39.08 6.61 5.67
C ASN A 541 -39.53 6.00 4.32
N THR A 542 -38.62 5.93 3.31
CA THR A 542 -38.89 5.20 2.07
C THR A 542 -37.88 4.08 1.90
N ALA A 543 -38.34 2.86 1.60
CA ALA A 543 -37.49 1.77 1.22
C ALA A 543 -36.93 2.01 -0.20
N ARG A 544 -35.65 1.73 -0.40
CA ARG A 544 -35.04 1.75 -1.72
C ARG A 544 -34.09 0.57 -1.84
N PHE A 545 -34.24 -0.16 -2.93
CA PHE A 545 -33.47 -1.37 -3.22
C PHE A 545 -32.56 -1.13 -4.42
N PHE A 546 -31.42 -1.80 -4.43
CA PHE A 546 -30.41 -1.71 -5.48
C PHE A 546 -30.02 -3.12 -5.90
N ARG A 547 -29.78 -3.32 -7.19
CA ARG A 547 -29.18 -4.54 -7.72
C ARG A 547 -28.24 -4.23 -8.86
N LEU A 548 -27.16 -4.98 -8.97
CA LEU A 548 -26.28 -4.97 -10.11
C LEU A 548 -26.71 -6.10 -11.07
N LYS A 549 -26.77 -5.78 -12.35
CA LYS A 549 -27.15 -6.70 -13.42
C LYS A 549 -26.04 -6.72 -14.47
N ALA A 550 -25.61 -7.92 -14.86
CA ALA A 550 -24.77 -8.14 -16.01
C ALA A 550 -25.64 -8.66 -17.17
N SER A 551 -25.35 -8.21 -18.38
CA SER A 551 -26.01 -8.69 -19.61
C SER A 551 -25.02 -8.71 -20.78
N GLN A 552 -25.07 -9.79 -21.57
CA GLN A 552 -24.37 -9.93 -22.86
C GLN A 552 -25.21 -9.39 -23.99
#